data_3d3c2942527f93568a6078a32d441d21
#
_entry.id   3d3c2942527f93568a6078a32d441d21
#
_cell.length_a   1.000
_cell.length_b   1.000
_cell.length_c   1.000
_cell.angle_alpha   90.00
_cell.angle_beta   90.00
_cell.angle_gamma   90.00
#
_symmetry.space_group_name_H-M   'P 1'
#
loop_
_entity.id
_entity.type
_entity.pdbx_description
1 polymer ?
#
loop_
_entity_poly.entity_id
_entity_poly.type
_entity_poly.pdbx_seq_one_letter_code
_entity_poly.pdbx_strand_id
1 'polypeptide(L)'
;MRETVARRDIRLELLGGFELHCDGRSVDLPTSAQRLLAFLALHDRPLLRSNVAGVLWNETTDEKSAANLRSSLWRLRRPGYELVEARRTDLRLSPQVNVDVRQVIDVAHDLLSERSPDRYIDLDEDELAGDLLPDWYDDWVLVERERHRQLRLHALEALALRRLEVGRHGEAAVAALSAVSIEPLRESAQRVLIRVHLAEGNVGEAVRQYRLYRDLLFEEMGLAPSDQLESLMRPITERVGMSLGRVRGRVRLEL
;
A
#
# COMPACT_ATOMS: atom_id res chain seq x y z
N MET A 1 -44.08 -3.89 13.68
CA MET A 1 -43.42 -2.71 13.13
C MET A 1 -41.95 -2.85 13.50
N ARG A 2 -41.09 -3.30 12.56
CA ARG A 2 -39.65 -3.38 12.80
C ARG A 2 -39.11 -1.97 12.61
N GLU A 3 -38.66 -1.32 13.67
CA GLU A 3 -37.89 -0.10 13.56
C GLU A 3 -36.68 -0.37 12.69
N THR A 4 -36.62 0.32 11.58
CA THR A 4 -35.44 0.38 10.75
C THR A 4 -34.39 1.16 11.55
N VAL A 5 -33.51 0.45 12.27
CA VAL A 5 -32.37 1.07 12.95
C VAL A 5 -31.58 1.76 11.85
N ALA A 6 -31.60 3.08 11.83
CA ALA A 6 -30.82 3.89 10.90
C ALA A 6 -29.37 3.41 10.98
N ARG A 7 -28.83 2.96 9.86
CA ARG A 7 -27.45 2.47 9.76
C ARG A 7 -26.54 3.65 10.09
N ARG A 8 -25.85 3.59 11.23
CA ARG A 8 -24.90 4.62 11.66
C ARG A 8 -23.74 4.66 10.67
N ASP A 9 -23.32 5.85 10.26
CA ASP A 9 -22.13 6.05 9.42
C ASP A 9 -20.90 6.15 10.33
N ILE A 10 -20.09 5.09 10.33
CA ILE A 10 -18.84 5.03 11.09
C ILE A 10 -17.71 4.85 10.09
N ARG A 11 -16.79 5.81 10.03
CA ARG A 11 -15.63 5.79 9.15
C ARG A 11 -14.35 5.85 9.97
N LEU A 12 -13.43 4.97 9.65
CA LEU A 12 -12.10 4.95 10.21
C LEU A 12 -11.11 5.14 9.06
N GLU A 13 -10.39 6.24 9.12
CA GLU A 13 -9.35 6.59 8.16
C GLU A 13 -7.99 6.27 8.77
N LEU A 14 -7.19 5.49 8.05
CA LEU A 14 -5.85 5.05 8.42
C LEU A 14 -4.81 5.45 7.36
N LEU A 15 -5.26 5.89 6.18
CA LEU A 15 -4.40 6.39 5.11
C LEU A 15 -4.14 7.89 5.33
N GLY A 16 -2.86 8.27 5.42
CA GLY A 16 -2.45 9.64 5.74
C GLY A 16 -2.47 9.99 7.22
N GLY A 17 -3.08 9.15 8.09
CA GLY A 17 -3.17 9.37 9.53
C GLY A 17 -4.28 8.58 10.17
N PHE A 18 -4.53 8.81 11.47
CA PHE A 18 -5.65 8.17 12.16
C PHE A 18 -6.77 9.17 12.37
N GLU A 19 -7.93 8.93 11.76
CA GLU A 19 -9.17 9.69 12.04
C GLU A 19 -10.37 8.75 12.20
N LEU A 20 -11.22 9.05 13.19
CA LEU A 20 -12.48 8.35 13.40
C LEU A 20 -13.64 9.32 13.25
N HIS A 21 -14.60 9.00 12.41
CA HIS A 21 -15.80 9.78 12.19
C HIS A 21 -17.04 8.95 12.54
N CYS A 22 -17.97 9.55 13.28
CA CYS A 22 -19.28 8.99 13.59
C CYS A 22 -20.37 9.96 13.14
N ASP A 23 -21.22 9.56 12.20
CA ASP A 23 -22.26 10.40 11.58
C ASP A 23 -21.69 11.77 11.13
N GLY A 24 -20.51 11.75 10.47
CA GLY A 24 -19.80 12.91 9.93
C GLY A 24 -19.09 13.81 10.96
N ARG A 25 -19.04 13.41 12.24
CA ARG A 25 -18.33 14.14 13.30
C ARG A 25 -17.05 13.41 13.66
N SER A 26 -15.94 14.15 13.72
CA SER A 26 -14.66 13.62 14.22
C SER A 26 -14.77 13.24 15.70
N VAL A 27 -14.17 12.12 16.07
CA VAL A 27 -14.19 11.57 17.43
C VAL A 27 -12.75 11.43 17.93
N ASP A 28 -12.39 12.26 18.89
CA ASP A 28 -11.09 12.16 19.55
C ASP A 28 -11.02 10.91 20.44
N LEU A 29 -9.93 10.16 20.27
CA LEU A 29 -9.62 8.99 21.09
C LEU A 29 -8.23 9.13 21.69
N PRO A 30 -8.01 8.65 22.93
CA PRO A 30 -6.66 8.53 23.47
C PRO A 30 -5.81 7.54 22.65
N THR A 31 -4.52 7.78 22.54
CA THR A 31 -3.56 7.00 21.72
C THR A 31 -3.70 5.49 21.91
N SER A 32 -3.88 5.01 23.14
CA SER A 32 -4.05 3.57 23.41
C SER A 32 -5.34 2.97 22.81
N ALA A 33 -6.39 3.77 22.67
CA ALA A 33 -7.63 3.35 22.03
C ALA A 33 -7.52 3.45 20.49
N GLN A 34 -6.83 4.48 19.98
CA GLN A 34 -6.50 4.57 18.56
C GLN A 34 -5.70 3.36 18.11
N ARG A 35 -4.61 3.00 18.83
CA ARG A 35 -3.76 1.83 18.54
C ARG A 35 -4.57 0.52 18.50
N LEU A 36 -5.46 0.32 19.47
CA LEU A 36 -6.34 -0.84 19.50
C LEU A 36 -7.29 -0.88 18.29
N LEU A 37 -7.91 0.25 17.95
CA LEU A 37 -8.87 0.31 16.86
C LEU A 37 -8.20 0.09 15.52
N ALA A 38 -7.05 0.75 15.27
CA ALA A 38 -6.24 0.58 14.07
C ALA A 38 -5.75 -0.86 13.93
N PHE A 39 -5.25 -1.47 15.00
CA PHE A 39 -4.80 -2.87 14.98
C PHE A 39 -5.92 -3.83 14.58
N LEU A 40 -7.12 -3.66 15.13
CA LEU A 40 -8.28 -4.48 14.76
C LEU A 40 -8.77 -4.20 13.34
N ALA A 41 -8.60 -2.96 12.85
CA ALA A 41 -9.00 -2.57 11.51
C ALA A 41 -8.15 -3.24 10.41
N LEU A 42 -6.88 -3.51 10.70
CA LEU A 42 -5.95 -4.16 9.77
C LEU A 42 -6.06 -5.70 9.76
N HIS A 43 -7.01 -6.26 10.54
CA HIS A 43 -7.23 -7.71 10.60
C HIS A 43 -8.69 -8.04 10.34
N ASP A 44 -8.96 -8.94 9.37
CA ASP A 44 -10.32 -9.32 8.97
C ASP A 44 -10.93 -10.44 9.82
N ARG A 45 -10.18 -10.98 10.77
CA ARG A 45 -10.60 -12.11 11.61
C ARG A 45 -10.67 -11.72 13.08
N PRO A 46 -11.45 -12.45 13.90
CA PRO A 46 -11.38 -12.30 15.34
C PRO A 46 -9.97 -12.62 15.86
N LEU A 47 -9.46 -11.80 16.77
CA LEU A 47 -8.14 -11.92 17.39
C LEU A 47 -8.28 -12.28 18.87
N LEU A 48 -7.45 -13.20 19.36
CA LEU A 48 -7.42 -13.53 20.79
C LEU A 48 -7.00 -12.30 21.61
N ARG A 49 -7.70 -12.03 22.70
CA ARG A 49 -7.42 -10.90 23.60
C ARG A 49 -5.98 -10.89 24.11
N SER A 50 -5.43 -12.07 24.44
CA SER A 50 -4.03 -12.21 24.86
C SER A 50 -3.05 -11.82 23.75
N ASN A 51 -3.32 -12.19 22.51
CA ASN A 51 -2.49 -11.80 21.37
C ASN A 51 -2.53 -10.28 21.16
N VAL A 52 -3.73 -9.69 21.11
CA VAL A 52 -3.89 -8.22 20.98
C VAL A 52 -3.17 -7.48 22.10
N ALA A 53 -3.31 -7.94 23.36
CA ALA A 53 -2.64 -7.34 24.50
C ALA A 53 -1.11 -7.47 24.40
N GLY A 54 -0.60 -8.64 24.03
CA GLY A 54 0.84 -8.90 23.90
C GLY A 54 1.50 -8.10 22.78
N VAL A 55 0.82 -7.90 21.65
CA VAL A 55 1.37 -7.09 20.54
C VAL A 55 1.35 -5.60 20.88
N LEU A 56 0.22 -5.08 21.39
CA LEU A 56 0.08 -3.64 21.63
C LEU A 56 0.82 -3.13 22.86
N TRP A 57 1.15 -3.99 23.83
CA TRP A 57 1.85 -3.64 25.06
C TRP A 57 2.94 -4.65 25.38
N ASN A 58 3.76 -4.97 24.38
CA ASN A 58 4.85 -5.97 24.45
C ASN A 58 5.93 -5.67 25.50
N GLU A 59 6.08 -4.41 25.93
CA GLU A 59 7.06 -4.00 26.94
C GLU A 59 6.56 -4.14 28.39
N THR A 60 5.34 -4.68 28.59
CA THR A 60 4.73 -4.81 29.92
C THR A 60 4.46 -6.26 30.27
N THR A 61 4.19 -6.54 31.56
CA THR A 61 3.76 -7.88 31.99
C THR A 61 2.38 -8.23 31.43
N ASP A 62 2.08 -9.53 31.30
CA ASP A 62 0.79 -10.01 30.79
C ASP A 62 -0.41 -9.43 31.56
N GLU A 63 -0.28 -9.27 32.87
CA GLU A 63 -1.33 -8.67 33.71
C GLU A 63 -1.57 -7.20 33.36
N LYS A 64 -0.49 -6.43 33.17
CA LYS A 64 -0.55 -5.01 32.79
C LYS A 64 -1.08 -4.83 31.37
N SER A 65 -0.60 -5.64 30.45
CA SER A 65 -1.08 -5.61 29.05
C SER A 65 -2.58 -5.91 28.96
N ALA A 66 -3.06 -6.92 29.71
CA ALA A 66 -4.49 -7.22 29.82
C ALA A 66 -5.28 -6.09 30.48
N ALA A 67 -4.73 -5.38 31.46
CA ALA A 67 -5.37 -4.23 32.09
C ALA A 67 -5.46 -3.04 31.12
N ASN A 68 -4.39 -2.77 30.36
CA ASN A 68 -4.36 -1.75 29.31
C ASN A 68 -5.40 -2.01 28.22
N LEU A 69 -5.51 -3.27 27.79
CA LEU A 69 -6.52 -3.68 26.82
C LEU A 69 -7.95 -3.40 27.33
N ARG A 70 -8.25 -3.76 28.59
CA ARG A 70 -9.58 -3.48 29.20
C ARG A 70 -9.87 -1.98 29.26
N SER A 71 -8.88 -1.17 29.65
CA SER A 71 -8.98 0.28 29.68
C SER A 71 -9.24 0.86 28.28
N SER A 72 -8.52 0.41 27.27
CA SER A 72 -8.69 0.87 25.89
C SER A 72 -10.06 0.49 25.34
N LEU A 73 -10.53 -0.74 25.58
CA LEU A 73 -11.88 -1.16 25.22
C LEU A 73 -12.97 -0.31 25.88
N TRP A 74 -12.78 0.07 27.15
CA TRP A 74 -13.72 0.96 27.83
C TRP A 74 -13.77 2.34 27.18
N ARG A 75 -12.62 2.87 26.77
CA ARG A 75 -12.51 4.17 26.09
C ARG A 75 -13.12 4.17 24.69
N LEU A 76 -13.22 3.01 24.03
CA LEU A 76 -13.90 2.84 22.73
C LEU A 76 -15.41 2.74 22.85
N ARG A 77 -15.98 2.59 24.05
CA ARG A 77 -17.43 2.56 24.22
C ARG A 77 -18.04 3.92 23.90
N ARG A 78 -18.94 3.95 22.95
CA ARG A 78 -19.70 5.14 22.57
C ARG A 78 -21.19 4.80 22.53
N PRO A 79 -22.05 5.57 23.21
CA PRO A 79 -23.50 5.34 23.15
C PRO A 79 -23.99 5.39 21.70
N GLY A 80 -24.61 4.31 21.23
CA GLY A 80 -25.18 4.22 19.90
C GLY A 80 -24.18 3.82 18.77
N TYR A 81 -22.87 3.61 19.08
CA TYR A 81 -21.87 3.18 18.11
C TYR A 81 -21.13 1.96 18.62
N GLU A 82 -21.18 0.86 17.87
CA GLU A 82 -20.40 -0.33 18.16
C GLU A 82 -19.13 -0.31 17.30
N LEU A 83 -18.00 0.08 17.89
CA LEU A 83 -16.71 0.11 17.21
C LEU A 83 -15.99 -1.25 17.22
N VAL A 84 -16.18 -2.01 18.31
CA VAL A 84 -15.50 -3.29 18.53
C VAL A 84 -16.49 -4.32 19.06
N GLU A 85 -16.59 -5.46 18.39
CA GLU A 85 -17.22 -6.65 18.92
C GLU A 85 -16.26 -7.34 19.89
N ALA A 86 -16.56 -7.25 21.18
CA ALA A 86 -15.76 -7.84 22.24
C ALA A 86 -16.42 -9.06 22.84
N ARG A 87 -15.92 -10.26 22.49
CA ARG A 87 -16.35 -11.53 23.09
C ARG A 87 -15.46 -11.87 24.29
N ARG A 88 -15.77 -12.97 24.96
CA ARG A 88 -15.01 -13.41 26.14
C ARG A 88 -13.54 -13.64 25.81
N THR A 89 -13.22 -14.28 24.68
CA THR A 89 -11.88 -14.72 24.29
C THR A 89 -11.26 -13.89 23.20
N ASP A 90 -12.06 -13.22 22.38
CA ASP A 90 -11.63 -12.57 21.15
C ASP A 90 -12.22 -11.20 20.97
N LEU A 91 -11.63 -10.45 20.07
CA LEU A 91 -12.00 -9.11 19.64
C LEU A 91 -11.96 -9.05 18.12
N ARG A 92 -12.87 -8.29 17.54
CA ARG A 92 -12.77 -7.86 16.13
C ARG A 92 -13.33 -6.46 15.96
N LEU A 93 -12.93 -5.79 14.90
CA LEU A 93 -13.59 -4.55 14.48
C LEU A 93 -15.06 -4.84 14.17
N SER A 94 -15.96 -3.93 14.57
CA SER A 94 -17.37 -4.06 14.19
C SER A 94 -17.52 -3.97 12.65
N PRO A 95 -18.33 -4.83 12.02
CA PRO A 95 -18.59 -4.76 10.57
C PRO A 95 -19.35 -3.49 10.15
N GLN A 96 -19.80 -2.67 11.10
CA GLN A 96 -20.41 -1.37 10.81
C GLN A 96 -19.39 -0.28 10.55
N VAL A 97 -18.10 -0.50 10.88
CA VAL A 97 -17.02 0.46 10.67
C VAL A 97 -16.49 0.31 9.24
N ASN A 98 -16.63 1.36 8.44
CA ASN A 98 -16.00 1.45 7.15
C ASN A 98 -14.53 1.88 7.33
N VAL A 99 -13.61 1.17 6.72
CA VAL A 99 -12.16 1.43 6.83
C VAL A 99 -11.61 1.70 5.43
N ASP A 100 -10.98 2.86 5.25
CA ASP A 100 -10.42 3.28 3.96
C ASP A 100 -9.39 2.29 3.39
N VAL A 101 -8.42 1.87 4.18
CA VAL A 101 -7.39 0.93 3.76
C VAL A 101 -7.95 -0.42 3.28
N ARG A 102 -9.09 -0.87 3.81
CA ARG A 102 -9.74 -2.12 3.35
C ARG A 102 -10.28 -1.98 1.94
N GLN A 103 -10.84 -0.82 1.61
CA GLN A 103 -11.31 -0.54 0.25
C GLN A 103 -10.14 -0.58 -0.74
N VAL A 104 -9.01 0.02 -0.40
CA VAL A 104 -7.78 -0.04 -1.23
C VAL A 104 -7.29 -1.48 -1.39
N ILE A 105 -7.29 -2.26 -0.31
CA ILE A 105 -6.88 -3.68 -0.35
C ILE A 105 -7.80 -4.50 -1.25
N ASP A 106 -9.12 -4.31 -1.16
CA ASP A 106 -10.09 -5.02 -1.99
C ASP A 106 -9.92 -4.68 -3.47
N VAL A 107 -9.79 -3.39 -3.81
CA VAL A 107 -9.51 -2.92 -5.18
C VAL A 107 -8.19 -3.49 -5.70
N ALA A 108 -7.15 -3.47 -4.89
CA ALA A 108 -5.83 -4.00 -5.28
C ALA A 108 -5.88 -5.51 -5.52
N HIS A 109 -6.57 -6.29 -4.67
CA HIS A 109 -6.74 -7.72 -4.89
C HIS A 109 -7.56 -8.03 -6.14
N ASP A 110 -8.60 -7.27 -6.41
CA ASP A 110 -9.40 -7.41 -7.62
C ASP A 110 -8.57 -7.07 -8.88
N LEU A 111 -7.75 -6.02 -8.83
CA LEU A 111 -6.81 -5.68 -9.90
C LEU A 111 -5.78 -6.78 -10.16
N LEU A 112 -5.32 -7.46 -9.14
CA LEU A 112 -4.35 -8.56 -9.25
C LEU A 112 -5.02 -9.89 -9.64
N SER A 113 -6.35 -9.98 -9.55
CA SER A 113 -7.09 -11.16 -9.97
C SER A 113 -7.38 -11.12 -11.47
N GLU A 114 -7.33 -12.28 -12.16
CA GLU A 114 -7.72 -12.40 -13.57
C GLU A 114 -9.25 -12.37 -13.78
N ARG A 115 -10.04 -12.23 -12.71
CA ARG A 115 -11.50 -12.47 -12.74
C ARG A 115 -12.32 -11.31 -13.36
N SER A 116 -11.78 -10.09 -13.41
CA SER A 116 -12.54 -8.94 -13.91
C SER A 116 -11.58 -7.89 -14.52
N PRO A 117 -11.01 -8.16 -15.71
CA PRO A 117 -10.00 -7.29 -16.31
C PRO A 117 -10.49 -5.85 -16.55
N ASP A 118 -11.76 -5.65 -16.88
CA ASP A 118 -12.28 -4.35 -17.32
C ASP A 118 -12.89 -3.50 -16.18
N ARG A 119 -13.15 -4.09 -15.00
CA ARG A 119 -13.92 -3.43 -13.93
C ARG A 119 -13.25 -2.15 -13.40
N TYR A 120 -11.93 -2.11 -13.40
CA TYR A 120 -11.15 -1.02 -12.79
C TYR A 120 -10.31 -0.23 -13.79
N ILE A 121 -10.63 -0.31 -15.09
CA ILE A 121 -9.87 0.39 -16.12
C ILE A 121 -10.00 1.91 -15.99
N ASP A 122 -11.14 2.37 -15.47
CA ASP A 122 -11.46 3.78 -15.20
C ASP A 122 -11.17 4.20 -13.74
N LEU A 123 -10.49 3.33 -12.96
CA LEU A 123 -10.10 3.64 -11.58
C LEU A 123 -9.19 4.87 -11.56
N ASP A 124 -9.43 5.80 -10.66
CA ASP A 124 -8.49 6.87 -10.37
C ASP A 124 -7.32 6.30 -9.54
N GLU A 125 -6.07 6.59 -9.93
CA GLU A 125 -4.88 6.17 -9.19
C GLU A 125 -4.88 6.69 -7.75
N ASP A 126 -5.53 7.83 -7.51
CA ASP A 126 -5.69 8.42 -6.18
C ASP A 126 -6.53 7.53 -5.25
N GLU A 127 -7.39 6.64 -5.80
CA GLU A 127 -8.10 5.62 -5.01
C GLU A 127 -7.14 4.55 -4.43
N LEU A 128 -5.96 4.41 -5.01
CA LEU A 128 -4.88 3.58 -4.48
C LEU A 128 -3.85 4.40 -3.67
N ALA A 129 -4.06 5.69 -3.45
CA ALA A 129 -3.11 6.57 -2.77
C ALA A 129 -3.18 6.46 -1.24
N GLY A 130 -2.20 7.06 -0.58
CA GLY A 130 -2.11 7.18 0.88
C GLY A 130 -1.18 6.16 1.53
N ASP A 131 -0.36 6.67 2.45
CA ASP A 131 0.51 5.82 3.27
C ASP A 131 -0.20 5.43 4.55
N LEU A 132 -0.10 4.17 4.93
CA LEU A 132 -0.72 3.64 6.13
C LEU A 132 -0.06 4.20 7.39
N LEU A 133 -0.80 4.99 8.18
CA LEU A 133 -0.39 5.54 9.48
C LEU A 133 1.06 6.10 9.45
N PRO A 134 1.38 7.09 8.59
CA PRO A 134 2.75 7.51 8.29
C PRO A 134 3.54 7.93 9.55
N ASP A 135 2.86 8.51 10.55
CA ASP A 135 3.47 9.05 11.77
C ASP A 135 3.59 8.02 12.92
N TRP A 136 3.19 6.76 12.68
CA TRP A 136 3.25 5.71 13.70
C TRP A 136 4.47 4.82 13.51
N TYR A 137 5.19 4.57 14.60
CA TYR A 137 6.45 3.80 14.58
C TYR A 137 6.39 2.51 15.39
N ASP A 138 5.19 2.02 15.70
CA ASP A 138 4.99 0.69 16.29
C ASP A 138 5.46 -0.40 15.31
N ASP A 139 6.16 -1.43 15.77
CA ASP A 139 6.70 -2.50 14.93
C ASP A 139 5.63 -3.17 14.06
N TRP A 140 4.44 -3.39 14.63
CA TRP A 140 3.33 -3.98 13.89
C TRP A 140 2.81 -3.06 12.78
N VAL A 141 2.87 -1.72 12.97
CA VAL A 141 2.48 -0.74 11.93
C VAL A 141 3.49 -0.77 10.79
N LEU A 142 4.78 -0.84 11.09
CA LEU A 142 5.83 -0.89 10.06
C LEU A 142 5.65 -2.12 9.15
N VAL A 143 5.30 -3.27 9.71
CA VAL A 143 5.04 -4.49 8.95
C VAL A 143 3.79 -4.34 8.06
N GLU A 144 2.69 -3.83 8.60
CA GLU A 144 1.45 -3.64 7.84
C GLU A 144 1.59 -2.54 6.78
N ARG A 145 2.33 -1.47 7.07
CA ARG A 145 2.67 -0.42 6.10
C ARG A 145 3.45 -0.98 4.91
N GLU A 146 4.43 -1.82 5.17
CA GLU A 146 5.20 -2.45 4.09
C GLU A 146 4.33 -3.40 3.25
N ARG A 147 3.46 -4.18 3.87
CA ARG A 147 2.49 -5.03 3.15
C ARG A 147 1.56 -4.20 2.26
N HIS A 148 1.02 -3.11 2.80
CA HIS A 148 0.17 -2.19 2.06
C HIS A 148 0.91 -1.55 0.89
N ARG A 149 2.14 -1.06 1.12
CA ARG A 149 3.00 -0.48 0.08
C ARG A 149 3.26 -1.46 -1.06
N GLN A 150 3.62 -2.71 -0.76
CA GLN A 150 3.85 -3.74 -1.76
C GLN A 150 2.59 -4.06 -2.57
N LEU A 151 1.45 -4.17 -1.90
CA LEU A 151 0.18 -4.42 -2.56
C LEU A 151 -0.19 -3.29 -3.53
N ARG A 152 -0.04 -2.03 -3.12
CA ARG A 152 -0.25 -0.84 -3.95
C ARG A 152 0.65 -0.84 -5.18
N LEU A 153 1.93 -1.11 -5.01
CA LEU A 153 2.89 -1.17 -6.12
C LEU A 153 2.45 -2.19 -7.17
N HIS A 154 2.10 -3.40 -6.75
CA HIS A 154 1.60 -4.43 -7.67
C HIS A 154 0.28 -4.03 -8.35
N ALA A 155 -0.64 -3.40 -7.61
CA ALA A 155 -1.91 -2.94 -8.17
C ALA A 155 -1.73 -1.85 -9.23
N LEU A 156 -0.85 -0.86 -8.99
CA LEU A 156 -0.52 0.20 -9.93
C LEU A 156 0.16 -0.35 -11.19
N GLU A 157 1.10 -1.29 -11.03
CA GLU A 157 1.72 -1.97 -12.17
C GLU A 157 0.69 -2.74 -13.00
N ALA A 158 -0.23 -3.46 -12.35
CA ALA A 158 -1.28 -4.21 -13.02
C ALA A 158 -2.26 -3.26 -13.76
N LEU A 159 -2.66 -2.15 -13.13
CA LEU A 159 -3.52 -1.13 -13.74
C LEU A 159 -2.87 -0.53 -14.98
N ALA A 160 -1.58 -0.15 -14.87
CA ALA A 160 -0.83 0.39 -16.00
C ALA A 160 -0.76 -0.59 -17.18
N LEU A 161 -0.51 -1.87 -16.91
CA LEU A 161 -0.46 -2.91 -17.94
C LEU A 161 -1.82 -3.13 -18.61
N ARG A 162 -2.91 -3.17 -17.86
CA ARG A 162 -4.27 -3.30 -18.41
C ARG A 162 -4.65 -2.11 -19.32
N ARG A 163 -4.35 -0.89 -18.87
CA ARG A 163 -4.56 0.31 -19.68
C ARG A 163 -3.73 0.32 -20.95
N LEU A 164 -2.51 -0.18 -20.85
CA LEU A 164 -1.62 -0.35 -22.00
C LEU A 164 -2.23 -1.32 -23.04
N GLU A 165 -2.79 -2.45 -22.60
CA GLU A 165 -3.41 -3.47 -23.47
C GLU A 165 -4.60 -2.94 -24.25
N VAL A 166 -5.36 -1.99 -23.67
CA VAL A 166 -6.51 -1.37 -24.36
C VAL A 166 -6.16 -0.05 -25.08
N GLY A 167 -4.87 0.31 -25.15
CA GLY A 167 -4.39 1.50 -25.87
C GLY A 167 -4.57 2.82 -25.12
N ARG A 168 -4.91 2.81 -23.80
CA ARG A 168 -5.03 4.02 -22.97
C ARG A 168 -3.65 4.43 -22.43
N HIS A 169 -2.74 4.76 -23.34
CA HIS A 169 -1.31 4.94 -23.02
C HIS A 169 -1.06 6.06 -22.01
N GLY A 170 -1.72 7.22 -22.15
CA GLY A 170 -1.54 8.35 -21.24
C GLY A 170 -1.89 7.98 -19.78
N GLU A 171 -3.01 7.29 -19.58
CA GLU A 171 -3.43 6.84 -18.25
C GLU A 171 -2.57 5.68 -17.74
N ALA A 172 -2.08 4.81 -18.64
CA ALA A 172 -1.09 3.79 -18.28
C ALA A 172 0.21 4.43 -17.77
N ALA A 173 0.64 5.55 -18.39
CA ALA A 173 1.82 6.29 -17.95
C ALA A 173 1.64 6.90 -16.55
N VAL A 174 0.45 7.44 -16.25
CA VAL A 174 0.15 8.01 -14.92
C VAL A 174 0.24 6.92 -13.84
N ALA A 175 -0.41 5.76 -14.05
CA ALA A 175 -0.34 4.64 -13.09
C ALA A 175 1.10 4.11 -12.91
N ALA A 176 1.86 3.98 -14.01
CA ALA A 176 3.26 3.54 -13.94
C ALA A 176 4.16 4.56 -13.23
N LEU A 177 3.96 5.87 -13.46
CA LEU A 177 4.68 6.94 -12.76
C LEU A 177 4.36 6.95 -11.27
N SER A 178 3.10 6.71 -10.88
CA SER A 178 2.71 6.57 -9.48
C SER A 178 3.45 5.42 -8.80
N ALA A 179 3.60 4.26 -9.46
CA ALA A 179 4.39 3.15 -8.95
C ALA A 179 5.89 3.51 -8.81
N VAL A 180 6.47 4.16 -9.82
CA VAL A 180 7.87 4.60 -9.80
C VAL A 180 8.12 5.64 -8.69
N SER A 181 7.17 6.54 -8.42
CA SER A 181 7.30 7.55 -7.36
C SER A 181 7.30 6.95 -5.96
N ILE A 182 6.54 5.87 -5.73
CA ILE A 182 6.50 5.14 -4.45
C ILE A 182 7.82 4.40 -4.20
N GLU A 183 8.39 3.78 -5.26
CA GLU A 183 9.63 3.01 -5.14
C GLU A 183 10.49 3.16 -6.41
N PRO A 184 11.35 4.18 -6.45
CA PRO A 184 12.17 4.48 -7.64
C PRO A 184 13.16 3.37 -8.04
N LEU A 185 13.60 2.54 -7.07
CA LEU A 185 14.51 1.42 -7.31
C LEU A 185 13.81 0.12 -7.74
N ARG A 186 12.47 0.13 -7.80
CA ARG A 186 11.71 -1.05 -8.22
C ARG A 186 11.73 -1.24 -9.74
N GLU A 187 12.53 -2.20 -10.19
CA GLU A 187 12.72 -2.44 -11.62
C GLU A 187 11.42 -2.82 -12.36
N SER A 188 10.50 -3.56 -11.73
CA SER A 188 9.23 -3.91 -12.37
C SER A 188 8.41 -2.67 -12.74
N ALA A 189 8.33 -1.66 -11.86
CA ALA A 189 7.65 -0.40 -12.13
C ALA A 189 8.33 0.39 -13.26
N GLN A 190 9.65 0.48 -13.22
CA GLN A 190 10.47 1.12 -14.27
C GLN A 190 10.23 0.46 -15.63
N ARG A 191 10.23 -0.88 -15.67
CA ARG A 191 9.99 -1.65 -16.88
C ARG A 191 8.59 -1.42 -17.45
N VAL A 192 7.56 -1.31 -16.58
CA VAL A 192 6.20 -0.99 -17.02
C VAL A 192 6.16 0.39 -17.66
N LEU A 193 6.73 1.42 -17.02
CA LEU A 193 6.78 2.79 -17.55
C LEU A 193 7.52 2.86 -18.90
N ILE A 194 8.66 2.19 -19.01
CA ILE A 194 9.41 2.10 -20.27
C ILE A 194 8.55 1.44 -21.36
N ARG A 195 7.85 0.34 -21.06
CA ARG A 195 6.95 -0.32 -22.01
C ARG A 195 5.82 0.61 -22.50
N VAL A 196 5.27 1.41 -21.61
CA VAL A 196 4.23 2.41 -21.95
C VAL A 196 4.81 3.43 -22.93
N HIS A 197 5.95 4.03 -22.65
CA HIS A 197 6.60 4.99 -23.55
C HIS A 197 6.93 4.38 -24.92
N LEU A 198 7.36 3.13 -24.97
CA LEU A 198 7.62 2.43 -26.23
C LEU A 198 6.34 2.19 -27.04
N ALA A 199 5.23 1.85 -26.39
CA ALA A 199 3.94 1.62 -27.04
C ALA A 199 3.32 2.92 -27.57
N GLU A 200 3.57 4.06 -26.92
CA GLU A 200 3.22 5.38 -27.43
C GLU A 200 4.08 5.83 -28.64
N GLY A 201 5.19 5.14 -28.91
CA GLY A 201 6.20 5.60 -29.86
C GLY A 201 7.17 6.64 -29.29
N ASN A 202 7.12 6.95 -28.01
CA ASN A 202 7.95 7.92 -27.30
C ASN A 202 9.32 7.31 -26.94
N VAL A 203 10.06 6.85 -27.97
CA VAL A 203 11.35 6.17 -27.79
C VAL A 203 12.37 7.01 -27.01
N GLY A 204 12.35 8.33 -27.20
CA GLY A 204 13.22 9.26 -26.46
C GLY A 204 13.00 9.20 -24.96
N GLU A 205 11.71 9.20 -24.51
CA GLU A 205 11.36 9.09 -23.09
C GLU A 205 11.71 7.71 -22.53
N ALA A 206 11.48 6.64 -23.28
CA ALA A 206 11.89 5.29 -22.86
C ALA A 206 13.40 5.20 -22.60
N VAL A 207 14.22 5.76 -23.48
CA VAL A 207 15.69 5.81 -23.32
C VAL A 207 16.09 6.69 -22.14
N ARG A 208 15.44 7.83 -21.96
CA ARG A 208 15.69 8.73 -20.83
C ARG A 208 15.37 8.03 -19.51
N GLN A 209 14.20 7.39 -19.39
CA GLN A 209 13.78 6.67 -18.18
C GLN A 209 14.73 5.52 -17.85
N TYR A 210 15.14 4.73 -18.86
CA TYR A 210 16.12 3.67 -18.67
C TYR A 210 17.45 4.20 -18.13
N ARG A 211 17.96 5.33 -18.66
CA ARG A 211 19.22 5.92 -18.18
C ARG A 211 19.10 6.41 -16.74
N LEU A 212 18.03 7.12 -16.42
CA LEU A 212 17.78 7.61 -15.07
C LEU A 212 17.74 6.46 -14.05
N TYR A 213 17.03 5.39 -14.38
CA TYR A 213 16.97 4.22 -13.52
C TYR A 213 18.33 3.52 -13.38
N ARG A 214 19.03 3.30 -14.47
CA ARG A 214 20.37 2.65 -14.47
C ARG A 214 21.34 3.43 -13.58
N ASP A 215 21.38 4.74 -13.75
CA ASP A 215 22.32 5.60 -13.03
C ASP A 215 21.94 5.63 -11.53
N LEU A 216 20.67 5.76 -11.20
CA LEU A 216 20.17 5.68 -9.83
C LEU A 216 20.46 4.32 -9.16
N LEU A 217 20.21 3.21 -9.86
CA LEU A 217 20.48 1.86 -9.36
C LEU A 217 21.95 1.64 -9.05
N PHE A 218 22.82 2.18 -9.93
CA PHE A 218 24.25 2.11 -9.72
C PHE A 218 24.74 2.98 -8.56
N GLU A 219 24.22 4.20 -8.43
CA GLU A 219 24.59 5.13 -7.37
C GLU A 219 24.16 4.61 -5.98
N GLU A 220 22.95 4.07 -5.85
CA GLU A 220 22.40 3.65 -4.57
C GLU A 220 22.83 2.22 -4.16
N MET A 221 22.99 1.31 -5.13
CA MET A 221 23.18 -0.12 -4.83
C MET A 221 24.44 -0.72 -5.49
N GLY A 222 25.12 0.00 -6.38
CA GLY A 222 26.25 -0.53 -7.13
C GLY A 222 25.85 -1.62 -8.15
N LEU A 223 24.58 -1.71 -8.51
CA LEU A 223 24.03 -2.75 -9.39
C LEU A 223 23.79 -2.22 -10.82
N ALA A 224 23.73 -3.14 -11.76
CA ALA A 224 23.23 -2.89 -13.11
C ALA A 224 21.79 -3.40 -13.25
N PRO A 225 20.99 -2.85 -14.19
CA PRO A 225 19.66 -3.37 -14.51
C PRO A 225 19.70 -4.86 -14.88
N SER A 226 18.56 -5.55 -14.66
CA SER A 226 18.44 -6.97 -14.98
C SER A 226 18.50 -7.23 -16.50
N ASP A 227 18.83 -8.48 -16.86
CA ASP A 227 18.80 -8.94 -18.27
C ASP A 227 17.42 -8.75 -18.92
N GLN A 228 16.33 -8.74 -18.13
CA GLN A 228 14.98 -8.52 -18.65
C GLN A 228 14.80 -7.08 -19.13
N LEU A 229 15.26 -6.10 -18.36
CA LEU A 229 15.17 -4.69 -18.73
C LEU A 229 16.18 -4.37 -19.85
N GLU A 230 17.38 -4.91 -19.79
CA GLU A 230 18.36 -4.75 -20.86
C GLU A 230 17.86 -5.33 -22.19
N SER A 231 17.22 -6.51 -22.17
CA SER A 231 16.65 -7.15 -23.35
C SER A 231 15.51 -6.33 -23.96
N LEU A 232 14.70 -5.66 -23.13
CA LEU A 232 13.65 -4.74 -23.60
C LEU A 232 14.27 -3.54 -24.35
N MET A 233 15.40 -3.02 -23.86
CA MET A 233 16.03 -1.82 -24.41
C MET A 233 17.00 -2.10 -25.56
N ARG A 234 17.54 -3.31 -25.70
CA ARG A 234 18.56 -3.69 -26.69
C ARG A 234 18.21 -3.31 -28.13
N PRO A 235 17.01 -3.61 -28.66
CA PRO A 235 16.68 -3.27 -30.06
C PRO A 235 16.71 -1.76 -30.33
N ILE A 236 16.51 -0.96 -29.28
CA ILE A 236 16.45 0.51 -29.36
C ILE A 236 17.84 1.09 -29.28
N THR A 237 18.64 0.61 -28.34
CA THR A 237 20.01 1.07 -28.13
C THR A 237 20.94 0.70 -29.32
N GLU A 238 20.70 -0.44 -29.94
CA GLU A 238 21.42 -0.84 -31.19
C GLU A 238 21.07 0.09 -32.36
N ARG A 239 19.79 0.46 -32.53
CA ARG A 239 19.36 1.40 -33.60
C ARG A 239 19.91 2.81 -33.42
N VAL A 240 20.06 3.25 -32.17
CA VAL A 240 20.54 4.61 -31.85
C VAL A 240 22.07 4.68 -31.79
N GLY A 241 22.79 3.59 -32.05
CA GLY A 241 24.25 3.53 -31.96
C GLY A 241 24.80 3.74 -30.55
N MET A 242 23.96 3.52 -29.54
CA MET A 242 24.34 3.65 -28.14
C MET A 242 24.90 2.34 -27.62
N SER A 243 26.21 2.33 -27.30
CA SER A 243 26.78 1.25 -26.50
C SER A 243 26.11 1.27 -25.11
N LEU A 244 25.46 0.16 -24.71
CA LEU A 244 25.17 -0.13 -23.33
C LEU A 244 26.51 -0.28 -22.60
N GLY A 245 27.07 0.83 -22.14
CA GLY A 245 28.38 0.83 -21.49
C GLY A 245 28.33 -0.12 -20.31
N ARG A 246 29.01 -1.26 -20.42
CA ARG A 246 29.33 -2.08 -19.27
C ARG A 246 30.02 -1.17 -18.25
N VAL A 247 29.36 -0.88 -17.14
CA VAL A 247 30.01 -0.28 -15.98
C VAL A 247 31.07 -1.30 -15.53
N ARG A 248 32.30 -1.14 -16.00
CA ARG A 248 33.45 -1.87 -15.46
C ARG A 248 33.75 -1.32 -14.09
N GLY A 249 33.07 -1.86 -13.09
CA GLY A 249 33.40 -1.67 -11.70
C GLY A 249 34.79 -2.26 -11.44
N ARG A 250 35.82 -1.42 -11.42
CA ARG A 250 37.05 -1.74 -10.70
C ARG A 250 36.75 -1.60 -9.23
N VAL A 251 36.28 -2.67 -8.62
CA VAL A 251 36.38 -2.82 -7.16
C VAL A 251 37.88 -3.02 -6.86
N ARG A 252 38.55 -1.94 -6.46
CA ARG A 252 39.86 -2.02 -5.81
C ARG A 252 39.57 -2.36 -4.35
N LEU A 253 39.61 -3.64 -4.03
CA LEU A 253 39.83 -4.11 -2.67
C LEU A 253 41.31 -3.79 -2.36
N GLU A 254 41.56 -2.71 -1.63
CA GLU A 254 42.81 -2.54 -0.91
C GLU A 254 42.63 -3.18 0.47
N LEU A 255 43.45 -4.20 0.74
CA LEU A 255 43.64 -4.88 2.00
C LEU A 255 44.29 -3.97 3.05
#